data_cfb0c6576672e3772ecd3d8723dbdf7b
#
_entry.id   cfb0c6576672e3772ecd3d8723dbdf7b
#
_cell.length_a   1.000
_cell.length_b   1.000
_cell.length_c   1.000
_cell.angle_alpha   90.00
_cell.angle_beta   90.00
_cell.angle_gamma   90.00
#
_symmetry.space_group_name_H-M   'P 1'
#
loop_
_entity.id
_entity.type
_entity.pdbx_description
1 polymer ?
#
loop_
_entity_poly.entity_id
_entity_poly.type
_entity_poly.pdbx_seq_one_letter_code
_entity_poly.pdbx_strand_id
1 'polypeptide(L)'
;MSAATLRRLVSFAARKGRRQGSRRAFILPSFSTRKTYRDSGVFGYTPEQIFEVVADVDRYSDFVPLCVGSTVFGSTRKMQEIPGGKGACERFEAELVVGYPPFRERYTSLVKLERPWRVVATAMPDSGIFKHMRTVWELSASSDCASGPQSPFLKRRPETLVNFRIEFEFSSVLHAQAASVAFDKIAKTTLSAYRARCQKLYG
;
A
#
# COMPACT_ATOMS: atom_id res chain seq x y z
N MET A 1 58.47 58.97 -39.99
CA MET A 1 57.76 60.10 -39.39
C MET A 1 56.38 59.55 -39.02
N SER A 2 56.06 59.43 -38.00
CA SER A 2 56.02 59.41 -36.57
C SER A 2 54.60 59.06 -36.16
N ALA A 3 54.49 58.01 -35.45
CA ALA A 3 53.35 57.30 -35.01
C ALA A 3 52.69 57.93 -33.77
N ALA A 4 52.17 59.15 -33.87
CA ALA A 4 51.72 59.93 -32.69
C ALA A 4 50.32 60.57 -32.81
N THR A 5 49.48 60.22 -33.83
CA THR A 5 48.23 60.90 -33.98
C THR A 5 46.96 60.01 -34.06
N LEU A 6 47.04 58.81 -33.53
CA LEU A 6 45.85 57.91 -33.63
C LEU A 6 45.44 57.36 -32.24
N ARG A 7 45.51 58.18 -31.19
CA ARG A 7 45.13 57.73 -29.80
C ARG A 7 44.05 58.59 -29.16
N ARG A 8 43.08 59.09 -29.89
CA ARG A 8 42.01 59.89 -29.26
C ARG A 8 40.63 59.76 -29.90
N LEU A 9 40.21 58.58 -30.31
CA LEU A 9 38.83 58.39 -30.77
C LEU A 9 38.34 56.95 -30.63
N VAL A 10 38.47 56.32 -29.52
CA VAL A 10 37.65 55.12 -29.20
C VAL A 10 37.48 55.02 -27.70
N SER A 11 36.70 55.87 -27.10
CA SER A 11 36.26 55.75 -25.72
C SER A 11 34.77 56.10 -25.61
N PHE A 12 33.98 55.49 -26.46
CA PHE A 12 32.52 55.58 -26.32
C PHE A 12 31.89 54.39 -26.99
N ALA A 13 31.88 53.24 -26.28
CA ALA A 13 30.92 52.20 -26.63
C ALA A 13 30.85 51.16 -25.51
N ALA A 14 29.66 50.93 -25.11
CA ALA A 14 29.15 49.66 -24.59
C ALA A 14 29.38 49.35 -23.11
N ARG A 15 28.66 50.07 -22.27
CA ARG A 15 28.05 49.43 -21.11
C ARG A 15 26.97 48.47 -21.63
N LYS A 16 27.36 47.26 -22.00
CA LYS A 16 26.44 46.13 -22.17
C LYS A 16 25.98 45.69 -20.78
N GLY A 17 24.79 46.13 -20.41
CA GLY A 17 24.08 45.59 -19.25
C GLY A 17 23.96 44.08 -19.39
N ARG A 18 24.69 43.37 -18.56
CA ARG A 18 24.56 41.91 -18.37
C ARG A 18 23.17 41.68 -17.75
N ARG A 19 22.16 41.46 -18.59
CA ARG A 19 20.88 40.93 -18.15
C ARG A 19 21.18 39.58 -17.56
N GLN A 20 21.22 39.50 -16.24
CA GLN A 20 21.20 38.30 -15.47
C GLN A 20 19.82 37.63 -15.70
N GLY A 21 19.77 36.80 -16.69
CA GLY A 21 18.63 35.95 -16.94
C GLY A 21 18.45 35.02 -15.71
N SER A 22 17.51 35.40 -14.86
CA SER A 22 17.03 34.54 -13.80
C SER A 22 16.57 33.21 -14.44
N ARG A 23 17.43 32.20 -14.38
CA ARG A 23 17.03 30.83 -14.69
C ARG A 23 16.04 30.44 -13.61
N ARG A 24 14.76 30.68 -13.85
CA ARG A 24 13.71 30.01 -13.09
C ARG A 24 13.95 28.51 -13.27
N ALA A 25 14.57 27.91 -12.28
CA ALA A 25 14.60 26.45 -12.18
C ALA A 25 13.12 26.04 -12.13
N PHE A 26 12.67 25.38 -13.20
CA PHE A 26 11.41 24.65 -13.16
C PHE A 26 11.62 23.54 -12.14
N ILE A 27 11.16 23.75 -10.91
CA ILE A 27 11.04 22.71 -9.91
C ILE A 27 9.89 21.84 -10.43
N LEU A 28 10.25 20.78 -11.15
CA LEU A 28 9.30 19.71 -11.48
C LEU A 28 8.79 19.17 -10.14
N PRO A 29 7.48 19.07 -9.95
CA PRO A 29 6.95 18.48 -8.74
C PRO A 29 7.56 17.08 -8.60
N SER A 30 8.24 16.82 -7.47
CA SER A 30 8.81 15.52 -7.18
C SER A 30 7.64 14.55 -6.94
N PHE A 31 7.37 13.72 -7.92
CA PHE A 31 6.35 12.67 -7.81
C PHE A 31 6.91 11.57 -6.91
N SER A 32 6.37 11.44 -5.70
CA SER A 32 6.74 10.35 -4.81
C SER A 32 6.20 9.04 -5.37
N THR A 33 7.09 8.11 -5.68
CA THR A 33 6.73 6.73 -6.06
C THR A 33 6.29 5.89 -4.87
N ARG A 34 6.53 6.38 -3.64
CA ARG A 34 6.19 5.70 -2.39
C ARG A 34 4.92 6.28 -1.77
N LYS A 35 4.01 5.39 -1.40
CA LYS A 35 2.77 5.74 -0.69
C LYS A 35 2.55 4.80 0.50
N THR A 36 1.92 5.34 1.53
CA THR A 36 1.45 4.57 2.69
C THR A 36 0.01 4.96 2.97
N TYR A 37 -0.84 3.96 3.18
CA TYR A 37 -2.21 4.15 3.61
C TYR A 37 -2.46 3.33 4.88
N ARG A 38 -3.26 3.88 5.79
CA ARG A 38 -3.70 3.22 7.02
C ARG A 38 -5.16 3.47 7.21
N ASP A 39 -5.86 2.45 7.68
CA ASP A 39 -7.27 2.53 8.04
C ASP A 39 -7.54 1.60 9.22
N SER A 40 -8.58 1.88 9.98
CA SER A 40 -8.99 1.07 11.11
C SER A 40 -10.50 1.10 11.30
N GLY A 41 -11.03 0.05 11.89
CA GLY A 41 -12.45 -0.02 12.18
C GLY A 41 -12.82 -1.19 13.08
N VAL A 42 -13.92 -1.07 13.78
CA VAL A 42 -14.49 -2.14 14.59
C VAL A 42 -15.42 -2.97 13.72
N PHE A 43 -15.21 -4.30 13.70
CA PHE A 43 -16.05 -5.27 13.00
C PHE A 43 -16.83 -6.09 14.03
N GLY A 44 -18.11 -6.34 13.78
CA GLY A 44 -19.00 -7.13 14.65
C GLY A 44 -18.82 -8.64 14.48
N TYR A 45 -17.58 -9.12 14.40
CA TYR A 45 -17.19 -10.52 14.18
C TYR A 45 -16.02 -10.88 15.08
N THR A 46 -15.77 -12.17 15.31
CA THR A 46 -14.59 -12.62 16.07
C THR A 46 -13.31 -12.42 15.28
N PRO A 47 -12.15 -12.33 15.96
CA PRO A 47 -10.86 -12.28 15.26
C PRO A 47 -10.66 -13.45 14.29
N GLU A 48 -11.10 -14.66 14.66
CA GLU A 48 -11.00 -15.86 13.83
C GLU A 48 -11.81 -15.71 12.55
N GLN A 49 -13.07 -15.24 12.65
CA GLN A 49 -13.93 -15.02 11.47
C GLN A 49 -13.32 -14.02 10.49
N ILE A 50 -12.82 -12.90 11.01
CA ILE A 50 -12.17 -11.87 10.17
C ILE A 50 -10.87 -12.42 9.60
N PHE A 51 -10.10 -13.13 10.41
CA PHE A 51 -8.84 -13.73 9.98
C PHE A 51 -9.03 -14.70 8.82
N GLU A 52 -10.04 -15.57 8.86
CA GLU A 52 -10.33 -16.49 7.77
C GLU A 52 -10.63 -15.74 6.47
N VAL A 53 -11.36 -14.62 6.52
CA VAL A 53 -11.63 -13.79 5.33
C VAL A 53 -10.35 -13.16 4.79
N VAL A 54 -9.46 -12.68 5.67
CA VAL A 54 -8.18 -12.06 5.27
C VAL A 54 -7.17 -13.08 4.80
N ALA A 55 -7.20 -14.30 5.31
CA ALA A 55 -6.30 -15.39 4.92
C ALA A 55 -6.71 -16.10 3.62
N ASP A 56 -7.98 -15.98 3.21
CA ASP A 56 -8.53 -16.63 2.02
C ASP A 56 -8.18 -15.86 0.73
N VAL A 57 -6.89 -15.84 0.42
CA VAL A 57 -6.33 -15.06 -0.71
C VAL A 57 -6.86 -15.53 -2.05
N ASP A 58 -7.16 -16.82 -2.22
CA ASP A 58 -7.72 -17.37 -3.48
C ASP A 58 -9.07 -16.74 -3.86
N ARG A 59 -9.79 -16.17 -2.89
CA ARG A 59 -11.09 -15.53 -3.09
C ARG A 59 -11.03 -14.01 -3.23
N TYR A 60 -9.86 -13.41 -3.25
CA TYR A 60 -9.73 -11.97 -3.33
C TYR A 60 -10.32 -11.38 -4.61
N SER A 61 -10.26 -12.09 -5.72
CA SER A 61 -10.91 -11.68 -6.98
C SER A 61 -12.44 -11.56 -6.87
N ASP A 62 -13.07 -12.19 -5.87
CA ASP A 62 -14.52 -12.13 -5.68
C ASP A 62 -15.00 -10.81 -5.05
N PHE A 63 -14.14 -10.13 -4.28
CA PHE A 63 -14.59 -9.01 -3.46
C PHE A 63 -13.57 -7.89 -3.25
N VAL A 64 -12.27 -8.13 -3.44
CA VAL A 64 -11.25 -7.09 -3.25
C VAL A 64 -11.24 -6.14 -4.45
N PRO A 65 -11.39 -4.82 -4.24
CA PRO A 65 -11.43 -3.86 -5.32
C PRO A 65 -10.20 -3.94 -6.24
N LEU A 66 -10.45 -3.97 -7.54
CA LEU A 66 -9.44 -4.08 -8.61
C LEU A 66 -8.60 -5.37 -8.60
N CYS A 67 -8.87 -6.32 -7.73
CA CYS A 67 -8.30 -7.66 -7.83
C CYS A 67 -9.10 -8.45 -8.87
N VAL A 68 -8.50 -8.72 -10.03
CA VAL A 68 -9.16 -9.45 -11.15
C VAL A 68 -8.67 -10.89 -11.26
N GLY A 69 -7.77 -11.30 -10.39
CA GLY A 69 -7.29 -12.66 -10.24
C GLY A 69 -6.46 -12.82 -8.96
N SER A 70 -6.58 -13.97 -8.33
CA SER A 70 -5.82 -14.34 -7.13
C SER A 70 -5.61 -15.85 -7.12
N THR A 71 -4.39 -16.27 -6.80
CA THR A 71 -4.02 -17.70 -6.80
C THR A 71 -2.97 -17.95 -5.73
N VAL A 72 -3.26 -18.89 -4.83
CA VAL A 72 -2.29 -19.35 -3.82
C VAL A 72 -1.48 -20.52 -4.38
N PHE A 73 -0.17 -20.44 -4.28
CA PHE A 73 0.72 -21.55 -4.66
C PHE A 73 0.84 -22.54 -3.49
N GLY A 74 -0.07 -23.51 -3.44
CA GLY A 74 -0.18 -24.47 -2.33
C GLY A 74 1.10 -25.22 -2.01
N SER A 75 1.94 -25.53 -3.03
CA SER A 75 3.24 -26.16 -2.88
C SER A 75 4.26 -25.35 -2.08
N THR A 76 4.04 -24.05 -1.93
CA THR A 76 4.93 -23.15 -1.17
C THR A 76 4.55 -23.03 0.30
N ARG A 77 3.43 -23.63 0.74
CA ARG A 77 2.96 -23.58 2.14
C ARG A 77 3.94 -24.24 3.08
N LYS A 78 4.35 -23.51 4.11
CA LYS A 78 5.29 -23.97 5.14
C LYS A 78 4.91 -23.37 6.49
N MET A 79 5.08 -24.20 7.55
CA MET A 79 5.05 -23.72 8.93
C MET A 79 6.45 -23.24 9.31
N GLN A 80 6.52 -22.12 10.03
CA GLN A 80 7.75 -21.53 10.52
C GLN A 80 7.55 -21.06 11.96
N GLU A 81 8.50 -21.33 12.84
CA GLU A 81 8.50 -20.76 14.18
C GLU A 81 8.66 -19.24 14.13
N ILE A 82 7.97 -18.53 15.01
CA ILE A 82 8.07 -17.09 15.14
C ILE A 82 9.31 -16.78 15.97
N PRO A 83 10.36 -16.13 15.41
CA PRO A 83 11.55 -15.80 16.15
C PRO A 83 11.24 -14.92 17.37
N GLY A 84 11.56 -15.40 18.59
CA GLY A 84 11.31 -14.68 19.85
C GLY A 84 9.83 -14.64 20.27
N GLY A 85 8.91 -15.31 19.56
CA GLY A 85 7.49 -15.40 19.86
C GLY A 85 7.07 -16.78 20.35
N LYS A 86 5.87 -16.88 20.94
CA LYS A 86 5.26 -18.17 21.28
C LYS A 86 4.34 -18.55 20.12
N GLY A 87 4.71 -19.58 19.34
CA GLY A 87 3.88 -20.14 18.30
C GLY A 87 4.56 -20.26 16.94
N ALA A 88 3.81 -20.77 15.99
CA ALA A 88 4.23 -20.92 14.61
C ALA A 88 3.37 -20.03 13.70
N CYS A 89 3.96 -19.55 12.63
CA CYS A 89 3.25 -18.86 11.55
C CYS A 89 3.24 -19.76 10.30
N GLU A 90 2.13 -19.73 9.59
CA GLU A 90 2.04 -20.30 8.27
C GLU A 90 2.52 -19.27 7.25
N ARG A 91 3.23 -19.71 6.21
CA ARG A 91 3.62 -18.87 5.09
C ARG A 91 3.41 -19.57 3.76
N PHE A 92 3.07 -18.81 2.76
CA PHE A 92 2.91 -19.28 1.37
C PHE A 92 3.09 -18.13 0.40
N GLU A 93 3.27 -18.47 -0.86
CA GLU A 93 3.28 -17.50 -1.95
C GLU A 93 1.91 -17.43 -2.63
N ALA A 94 1.52 -16.23 -3.03
CA ALA A 94 0.29 -15.99 -3.77
C ALA A 94 0.50 -14.94 -4.86
N GLU A 95 -0.04 -15.20 -6.05
CA GLU A 95 -0.09 -14.23 -7.14
C GLU A 95 -1.41 -13.47 -7.08
N LEU A 96 -1.33 -12.16 -7.25
CA LEU A 96 -2.47 -11.27 -7.42
C LEU A 96 -2.36 -10.56 -8.77
N VAL A 97 -3.50 -10.46 -9.46
CA VAL A 97 -3.64 -9.69 -10.69
C VAL A 97 -4.50 -8.48 -10.40
N VAL A 98 -3.92 -7.29 -10.53
CA VAL A 98 -4.61 -6.01 -10.35
C VAL A 98 -4.98 -5.45 -11.71
N GLY A 99 -6.26 -5.19 -11.93
CA GLY A 99 -6.81 -4.67 -13.16
C GLY A 99 -7.35 -3.25 -12.99
N TYR A 100 -6.74 -2.30 -13.67
CA TYR A 100 -7.24 -0.93 -13.82
C TYR A 100 -7.06 -0.51 -15.28
N PRO A 101 -8.12 -0.49 -16.08
CA PRO A 101 -8.02 -0.18 -17.50
C PRO A 101 -7.29 1.14 -17.77
N PRO A 102 -6.32 1.18 -18.70
CA PRO A 102 -5.92 0.08 -19.59
C PRO A 102 -4.90 -0.91 -18.99
N PHE A 103 -4.54 -0.78 -17.71
CA PHE A 103 -3.48 -1.55 -17.07
C PHE A 103 -4.02 -2.85 -16.45
N ARG A 104 -3.23 -3.90 -16.59
CA ARG A 104 -3.42 -5.18 -15.91
C ARG A 104 -2.05 -5.71 -15.52
N GLU A 105 -1.78 -5.72 -14.23
CA GLU A 105 -0.49 -6.05 -13.67
C GLU A 105 -0.60 -7.23 -12.72
N ARG A 106 0.43 -8.05 -12.67
CA ARG A 106 0.51 -9.17 -11.73
C ARG A 106 1.73 -9.04 -10.85
N TYR A 107 1.62 -9.53 -9.64
CA TYR A 107 2.72 -9.60 -8.69
C TYR A 107 2.53 -10.77 -7.74
N THR A 108 3.65 -11.37 -7.32
CA THR A 108 3.66 -12.44 -6.32
C THR A 108 4.03 -11.86 -4.96
N SER A 109 3.34 -12.31 -3.92
CA SER A 109 3.61 -11.93 -2.53
C SER A 109 3.90 -13.14 -1.68
N LEU A 110 4.83 -13.00 -0.75
CA LEU A 110 4.97 -13.89 0.39
C LEU A 110 3.95 -13.48 1.45
N VAL A 111 3.00 -14.36 1.74
CA VAL A 111 1.98 -14.18 2.77
C VAL A 111 2.41 -14.92 4.04
N LYS A 112 2.28 -14.25 5.19
CA LYS A 112 2.52 -14.82 6.52
C LYS A 112 1.25 -14.70 7.36
N LEU A 113 0.85 -15.79 7.98
CA LEU A 113 -0.35 -15.90 8.80
C LEU A 113 0.04 -16.21 10.25
N GLU A 114 -0.24 -15.30 11.15
CA GLU A 114 -0.07 -15.44 12.61
C GLU A 114 -1.47 -15.50 13.24
N ARG A 115 -2.06 -16.68 13.29
CA ARG A 115 -3.45 -16.91 13.69
C ARG A 115 -3.72 -16.56 15.15
N PRO A 116 -4.87 -15.94 15.45
CA PRO A 116 -5.82 -15.29 14.53
C PRO A 116 -5.57 -13.78 14.41
N TRP A 117 -4.38 -13.28 14.77
CA TRP A 117 -4.13 -11.89 15.08
C TRP A 117 -3.50 -11.07 13.96
N ARG A 118 -2.79 -11.73 13.04
CA ARG A 118 -2.01 -10.97 12.08
C ARG A 118 -1.83 -11.66 10.74
N VAL A 119 -2.02 -10.88 9.65
CA VAL A 119 -1.69 -11.30 8.28
C VAL A 119 -0.76 -10.25 7.67
N VAL A 120 0.34 -10.72 7.08
CA VAL A 120 1.31 -9.86 6.39
C VAL A 120 1.54 -10.40 5.00
N ALA A 121 1.35 -9.57 3.98
CA ALA A 121 1.74 -9.87 2.61
C ALA A 121 2.84 -8.92 2.17
N THR A 122 3.92 -9.44 1.59
CA THR A 122 5.04 -8.65 1.08
C THR A 122 5.32 -9.08 -0.35
N ALA A 123 5.32 -8.15 -1.30
CA ALA A 123 5.67 -8.45 -2.69
C ALA A 123 7.08 -9.02 -2.78
N MET A 124 7.24 -10.05 -3.59
CA MET A 124 8.53 -10.65 -3.87
C MET A 124 9.39 -9.66 -4.67
N PRO A 125 10.72 -9.73 -4.53
CA PRO A 125 11.62 -8.99 -5.40
C PRO A 125 11.31 -9.28 -6.87
N ASP A 126 11.49 -8.29 -7.74
CA ASP A 126 11.24 -8.39 -9.18
C ASP A 126 9.80 -8.73 -9.59
N SER A 127 8.84 -8.46 -8.71
CA SER A 127 7.40 -8.68 -8.98
C SER A 127 6.77 -7.58 -9.85
N GLY A 128 7.52 -7.02 -10.80
CA GLY A 128 7.01 -6.15 -11.88
C GLY A 128 6.73 -4.72 -11.44
N ILE A 129 5.48 -4.38 -11.16
CA ILE A 129 5.02 -2.99 -10.93
C ILE A 129 5.56 -2.37 -9.62
N PHE A 130 5.84 -3.18 -8.60
CA PHE A 130 6.29 -2.70 -7.29
C PHE A 130 7.78 -2.95 -7.08
N LYS A 131 8.50 -1.90 -6.70
CA LYS A 131 9.83 -2.00 -6.09
C LYS A 131 9.72 -2.48 -4.64
N HIS A 132 8.65 -2.06 -3.95
CA HIS A 132 8.28 -2.51 -2.62
C HIS A 132 6.76 -2.47 -2.46
N MET A 133 6.19 -3.51 -1.86
CA MET A 133 4.81 -3.48 -1.39
C MET A 133 4.68 -4.37 -0.17
N ARG A 134 4.02 -3.84 0.86
CA ARG A 134 3.73 -4.58 2.08
C ARG A 134 2.35 -4.22 2.60
N THR A 135 1.55 -5.24 2.85
CA THR A 135 0.24 -5.12 3.49
C THR A 135 0.28 -5.78 4.87
N VAL A 136 -0.29 -5.14 5.86
CA VAL A 136 -0.38 -5.65 7.23
C VAL A 136 -1.82 -5.51 7.71
N TRP A 137 -2.36 -6.60 8.19
CA TRP A 137 -3.60 -6.70 8.95
C TRP A 137 -3.28 -7.08 10.38
N GLU A 138 -3.80 -6.32 11.33
CA GLU A 138 -3.68 -6.62 12.76
C GLU A 138 -5.08 -6.62 13.36
N LEU A 139 -5.41 -7.70 14.05
CA LEU A 139 -6.70 -7.93 14.68
C LEU A 139 -6.50 -7.96 16.19
N SER A 140 -7.37 -7.28 16.93
CA SER A 140 -7.35 -7.32 18.39
C SER A 140 -8.77 -7.31 18.92
N ALA A 141 -9.02 -8.01 20.02
CA ALA A 141 -10.30 -7.92 20.69
C ALA A 141 -10.54 -6.48 21.12
N SER A 142 -11.74 -5.94 20.89
CA SER A 142 -12.08 -4.60 21.34
C SER A 142 -12.12 -4.56 22.86
N SER A 143 -11.35 -3.66 23.48
CA SER A 143 -11.30 -3.48 24.95
C SER A 143 -12.62 -3.01 25.54
N ASP A 144 -13.50 -2.42 24.72
CA ASP A 144 -14.81 -1.94 25.17
C ASP A 144 -15.77 -3.07 25.54
N CYS A 145 -15.48 -4.31 25.10
CA CYS A 145 -16.24 -5.49 25.51
C CYS A 145 -15.96 -5.93 26.96
N ALA A 146 -14.86 -5.45 27.58
CA ALA A 146 -14.44 -5.91 28.90
C ALA A 146 -14.98 -5.05 30.07
N SER A 147 -15.50 -3.84 29.84
CA SER A 147 -15.65 -2.82 30.89
C SER A 147 -17.09 -2.47 31.27
N GLY A 148 -18.12 -3.17 30.79
CA GLY A 148 -19.51 -2.87 31.14
C GLY A 148 -20.16 -3.93 31.98
N PRO A 149 -21.21 -3.60 32.81
CA PRO A 149 -21.94 -4.57 33.62
C PRO A 149 -22.50 -5.69 32.74
N GLN A 150 -22.09 -6.92 33.00
CA GLN A 150 -22.52 -8.09 32.27
C GLN A 150 -24.01 -8.37 32.61
N SER A 151 -24.91 -8.02 31.71
CA SER A 151 -26.28 -8.50 31.78
C SER A 151 -26.32 -9.96 31.30
N PRO A 152 -26.80 -10.90 32.12
CA PRO A 152 -26.83 -12.32 31.77
C PRO A 152 -27.73 -12.65 30.56
N PHE A 153 -28.58 -11.70 30.12
CA PHE A 153 -29.58 -11.89 29.10
C PHE A 153 -29.24 -11.32 27.73
N LEU A 154 -28.14 -10.57 27.60
CA LEU A 154 -27.72 -9.98 26.34
C LEU A 154 -26.42 -10.65 25.87
N LYS A 155 -26.49 -11.59 24.91
CA LYS A 155 -25.33 -12.06 24.18
C LYS A 155 -24.73 -10.87 23.42
N ARG A 156 -23.65 -10.26 23.94
CA ARG A 156 -22.90 -9.23 23.21
C ARG A 156 -22.36 -9.85 21.92
N ARG A 157 -22.54 -9.15 20.83
CA ARG A 157 -21.88 -9.54 19.58
C ARG A 157 -20.36 -9.36 19.75
N PRO A 158 -19.56 -10.29 19.25
CA PRO A 158 -18.11 -10.13 19.29
C PRO A 158 -17.72 -8.87 18.52
N GLU A 159 -16.78 -8.11 19.03
CA GLU A 159 -16.23 -6.94 18.36
C GLU A 159 -14.71 -7.06 18.28
N THR A 160 -14.18 -6.83 17.09
CA THR A 160 -12.76 -6.89 16.79
C THR A 160 -12.32 -5.58 16.21
N LEU A 161 -11.28 -4.96 16.78
CA LEU A 161 -10.58 -3.85 16.18
C LEU A 161 -9.67 -4.40 15.06
N VAL A 162 -9.90 -3.91 13.86
CA VAL A 162 -9.14 -4.25 12.66
C VAL A 162 -8.29 -3.06 12.27
N ASN A 163 -6.97 -3.24 12.25
CA ASN A 163 -6.02 -2.26 11.72
C ASN A 163 -5.48 -2.77 10.39
N PHE A 164 -5.58 -1.94 9.37
CA PHE A 164 -5.09 -2.20 8.02
C PHE A 164 -4.03 -1.18 7.64
N ARG A 165 -2.91 -1.66 7.11
CA ARG A 165 -1.85 -0.81 6.57
C ARG A 165 -1.34 -1.38 5.26
N ILE A 166 -1.20 -0.53 4.27
CA ILE A 166 -0.50 -0.84 3.02
C ILE A 166 0.57 0.20 2.73
N GLU A 167 1.75 -0.27 2.41
CA GLU A 167 2.88 0.53 1.94
C GLU A 167 3.30 -0.02 0.58
N PHE A 168 3.56 0.87 -0.35
CA PHE A 168 4.09 0.47 -1.65
C PHE A 168 4.96 1.56 -2.26
N GLU A 169 5.90 1.13 -3.10
CA GLU A 169 6.74 1.96 -3.93
C GLU A 169 6.73 1.38 -5.35
N PHE A 170 6.36 2.20 -6.32
CA PHE A 170 6.33 1.78 -7.71
C PHE A 170 7.73 1.70 -8.31
N SER A 171 7.95 0.75 -9.22
CA SER A 171 9.21 0.58 -9.94
C SER A 171 9.50 1.77 -10.87
N SER A 172 8.48 2.48 -11.33
CA SER A 172 8.64 3.66 -12.19
C SER A 172 7.68 4.79 -11.85
N VAL A 173 8.10 6.03 -12.14
CA VAL A 173 7.28 7.24 -11.98
C VAL A 173 6.03 7.17 -12.88
N LEU A 174 6.14 6.60 -14.06
CA LEU A 174 5.03 6.45 -15.00
C LEU A 174 3.92 5.55 -14.41
N HIS A 175 4.29 4.40 -13.84
CA HIS A 175 3.35 3.54 -13.11
C HIS A 175 2.73 4.26 -11.91
N ALA A 176 3.53 5.03 -11.16
CA ALA A 176 3.03 5.81 -10.02
C ALA A 176 1.98 6.85 -10.43
N GLN A 177 2.17 7.53 -11.55
CA GLN A 177 1.21 8.53 -12.06
C GLN A 177 -0.09 7.86 -12.53
N ALA A 178 0.02 6.83 -13.35
CA ALA A 178 -1.14 6.13 -13.90
C ALA A 178 -1.99 5.44 -12.82
N ALA A 179 -1.33 4.85 -11.81
CA ALA A 179 -1.98 4.09 -10.77
C ALA A 179 -2.44 4.94 -9.55
N SER A 180 -2.00 6.20 -9.43
CA SER A 180 -2.23 6.98 -8.20
C SER A 180 -3.70 7.13 -7.83
N VAL A 181 -4.57 7.44 -8.80
CA VAL A 181 -6.02 7.62 -8.57
C VAL A 181 -6.69 6.29 -8.20
N ALA A 182 -6.29 5.21 -8.88
CA ALA A 182 -6.81 3.88 -8.61
C ALA A 182 -6.44 3.38 -7.20
N PHE A 183 -5.19 3.59 -6.80
CA PHE A 183 -4.71 3.17 -5.48
C PHE A 183 -5.33 3.94 -4.33
N ASP A 184 -5.57 5.23 -4.49
CA ASP A 184 -6.28 6.03 -3.48
C ASP A 184 -7.71 5.51 -3.28
N LYS A 185 -8.38 5.07 -4.36
CA LYS A 185 -9.70 4.47 -4.30
C LYS A 185 -9.65 3.07 -3.65
N ILE A 186 -8.72 2.20 -4.06
CA ILE A 186 -8.53 0.86 -3.47
C ILE A 186 -8.34 0.99 -1.96
N ALA A 187 -7.39 1.81 -1.54
CA ALA A 187 -7.06 1.97 -0.15
C ALA A 187 -8.29 2.34 0.69
N LYS A 188 -9.07 3.32 0.24
CA LYS A 188 -10.28 3.80 0.93
C LYS A 188 -11.42 2.78 0.95
N THR A 189 -11.48 1.84 -0.01
CA THR A 189 -12.58 0.88 -0.12
C THR A 189 -12.23 -0.52 0.37
N THR A 190 -10.95 -0.78 0.64
CA THR A 190 -10.48 -2.11 1.07
C THR A 190 -11.19 -2.57 2.34
N LEU A 191 -11.15 -1.78 3.41
CA LEU A 191 -11.73 -2.18 4.70
C LEU A 191 -13.24 -2.46 4.60
N SER A 192 -13.97 -1.64 3.82
CA SER A 192 -15.40 -1.84 3.57
C SER A 192 -15.69 -3.11 2.78
N ALA A 193 -14.85 -3.47 1.81
CA ALA A 193 -14.98 -4.70 1.03
C ALA A 193 -14.82 -5.96 1.91
N TYR A 194 -13.83 -5.97 2.80
CA TYR A 194 -13.65 -7.06 3.75
C TYR A 194 -14.80 -7.16 4.77
N ARG A 195 -15.30 -6.02 5.25
CA ARG A 195 -16.50 -6.00 6.12
C ARG A 195 -17.72 -6.58 5.40
N ALA A 196 -17.96 -6.17 4.16
CA ALA A 196 -19.06 -6.71 3.35
C ALA A 196 -18.90 -8.22 3.09
N ARG A 197 -17.66 -8.69 2.91
CA ARG A 197 -17.37 -10.14 2.78
C ARG A 197 -17.68 -10.89 4.07
N CYS A 198 -17.28 -10.35 5.24
CA CYS A 198 -17.66 -10.94 6.53
C CYS A 198 -19.18 -11.01 6.69
N GLN A 199 -19.90 -9.94 6.34
CA GLN A 199 -21.36 -9.92 6.39
C GLN A 199 -21.99 -10.98 5.46
N LYS A 200 -21.44 -11.18 4.28
CA LYS A 200 -21.93 -12.22 3.35
C LYS A 200 -21.73 -13.64 3.88
N LEU A 201 -20.67 -13.88 4.67
CA LEU A 201 -20.31 -15.23 5.15
C LEU A 201 -20.92 -15.55 6.51
N TYR A 202 -21.08 -14.56 7.38
CA TYR A 202 -21.42 -14.80 8.79
C TYR A 202 -22.70 -14.05 9.25
N GLY A 203 -23.28 -13.26 8.40
CA GLY A 203 -24.54 -12.62 8.67
C GLY A 203 -25.10 -11.64 8.88
#